data_421f8b9c6120afb5ce596a7eef88f367
#
_entry.id   421f8b9c6120afb5ce596a7eef88f367
#
_cell.length_a   1.000
_cell.length_b   1.000
_cell.length_c   1.000
_cell.angle_alpha   90.00
_cell.angle_beta   90.00
_cell.angle_gamma   90.00
#
_symmetry.space_group_name_H-M   'P 1'
#
loop_
_entity.id
_entity.type
_entity.pdbx_description
1 polymer ?
#
loop_
_entity_poly.entity_id
_entity_poly.type
_entity_poly.pdbx_seq_one_letter_code
_entity_poly.pdbx_strand_id
1 'polypeptide(L)'
;MSRETWEIVQESGIKNVEIQLALQCAPLIAGLKISNLFQISIDDYIQVLKILKNSRIMIYPLGVKGNTIALLLYRKRSLEGYLDQEKVKELLKEFGYSCTSIKEILVTFRKHYQEYLQKKCPFPHEIGFLLGYPPEDVEGFIRNNGQKFLCVGEWKVYENLKAKQKLFQKYDYTRENLIQLLSCGIRMDQIVSIMGA
;
A
#
# COMPACT_ATOMS: atom_id res chain seq x y z
N MET A 1 2.19 17.50 0.40
CA MET A 1 2.17 17.69 1.87
C MET A 1 2.56 19.13 2.18
N SER A 2 1.76 19.83 3.02
CA SER A 2 2.01 21.23 3.41
C SER A 2 3.24 21.35 4.33
N ARG A 3 3.78 22.57 4.47
CA ARG A 3 4.90 22.86 5.38
C ARG A 3 4.50 22.59 6.83
N GLU A 4 3.32 23.02 7.22
CA GLU A 4 2.78 22.83 8.56
C GLU A 4 2.69 21.32 8.93
N THR A 5 2.14 20.50 8.03
CA THR A 5 2.09 19.05 8.23
C THR A 5 3.49 18.43 8.37
N TRP A 6 4.47 18.94 7.63
CA TRP A 6 5.84 18.47 7.76
C TRP A 6 6.47 18.84 9.11
N GLU A 7 6.21 20.02 9.63
CA GLU A 7 6.64 20.45 10.97
C GLU A 7 6.06 19.52 12.05
N ILE A 8 4.75 19.18 11.98
CA ILE A 8 4.12 18.21 12.88
C ILE A 8 4.82 16.84 12.84
N VAL A 9 5.14 16.35 11.65
CA VAL A 9 5.83 15.06 11.48
C VAL A 9 7.22 15.08 12.13
N GLN A 10 7.96 16.19 12.00
CA GLN A 10 9.28 16.33 12.62
C GLN A 10 9.19 16.37 14.15
N GLU A 11 8.24 17.12 14.71
CA GLU A 11 8.02 17.23 16.15
C GLU A 11 7.53 15.91 16.77
N SER A 12 6.63 15.21 16.11
CA SER A 12 6.09 13.91 16.56
C SER A 12 7.12 12.76 16.42
N GLY A 13 8.18 12.98 15.63
CA GLY A 13 9.20 11.99 15.32
C GLY A 13 8.80 11.03 14.18
N ILE A 14 9.58 11.05 13.11
CA ILE A 14 9.36 10.21 11.90
C ILE A 14 9.32 8.70 12.22
N LYS A 15 9.95 8.28 13.29
CA LYS A 15 9.96 6.87 13.74
C LYS A 15 8.70 6.46 14.52
N ASN A 16 7.83 7.40 14.88
CA ASN A 16 6.57 7.07 15.53
C ASN A 16 5.69 6.24 14.60
N VAL A 17 5.23 5.08 15.07
CA VAL A 17 4.44 4.11 14.28
C VAL A 17 3.14 4.70 13.76
N GLU A 18 2.47 5.55 14.54
CA GLU A 18 1.21 6.19 14.13
C GLU A 18 1.46 7.20 13.00
N ILE A 19 2.56 7.97 13.10
CA ILE A 19 3.00 8.88 12.02
C ILE A 19 3.38 8.09 10.76
N GLN A 20 4.09 6.97 10.88
CA GLN A 20 4.43 6.13 9.73
C GLN A 20 3.18 5.54 9.06
N LEU A 21 2.18 5.11 9.84
CA LEU A 21 0.88 4.67 9.32
C LEU A 21 0.14 5.81 8.60
N ALA A 22 0.13 7.01 9.16
CA ALA A 22 -0.48 8.17 8.51
C ALA A 22 0.25 8.53 7.20
N LEU A 23 1.58 8.57 7.19
CA LEU A 23 2.37 8.90 6.02
C LEU A 23 2.21 7.91 4.87
N GLN A 24 2.24 6.60 5.17
CA GLN A 24 2.27 5.56 4.16
C GLN A 24 0.89 4.98 3.85
N CYS A 25 -0.03 4.92 4.84
CA CYS A 25 -1.25 4.14 4.74
C CYS A 25 -2.55 4.96 4.89
N ALA A 26 -2.49 6.29 4.99
CA ALA A 26 -3.69 7.12 5.15
C ALA A 26 -4.79 6.84 4.11
N PRO A 27 -4.52 6.71 2.80
CA PRO A 27 -5.55 6.38 1.83
C PRO A 27 -6.20 5.00 2.05
N LEU A 28 -5.44 4.01 2.52
CA LEU A 28 -5.97 2.69 2.88
C LEU A 28 -6.84 2.78 4.14
N ILE A 29 -6.38 3.48 5.16
CA ILE A 29 -7.11 3.69 6.42
C ILE A 29 -8.46 4.36 6.14
N ALA A 30 -8.47 5.38 5.30
CA ALA A 30 -9.68 6.10 4.89
C ALA A 30 -10.55 5.35 3.85
N GLY A 31 -10.18 4.14 3.43
CA GLY A 31 -10.95 3.36 2.46
C GLY A 31 -10.86 3.82 1.01
N LEU A 32 -9.98 4.76 0.70
CA LEU A 32 -9.74 5.27 -0.66
C LEU A 32 -8.82 4.37 -1.49
N LYS A 33 -8.05 3.52 -0.83
CA LYS A 33 -7.12 2.55 -1.43
C LYS A 33 -7.42 1.15 -0.90
N ILE A 34 -7.27 0.13 -1.72
CA ILE A 34 -7.62 -1.24 -1.34
C ILE A 34 -6.52 -1.96 -0.58
N SER A 35 -5.27 -1.54 -0.80
CA SER A 35 -4.09 -2.12 -0.14
C SER A 35 -2.91 -1.17 -0.15
N ASN A 36 -1.91 -1.45 0.66
CA ASN A 36 -0.64 -0.71 0.69
C ASN A 36 0.53 -1.61 1.11
N LEU A 37 1.69 -1.38 0.53
CA LEU A 37 2.94 -1.93 1.05
C LEU A 37 3.42 -1.03 2.20
N PHE A 38 3.56 -1.61 3.39
CA PHE A 38 4.02 -0.91 4.58
C PHE A 38 5.33 -1.51 5.08
N GLN A 39 6.35 -0.69 5.17
CA GLN A 39 7.67 -1.10 5.67
C GLN A 39 7.95 -0.42 7.00
N ILE A 40 8.27 -1.22 8.02
CA ILE A 40 8.45 -0.75 9.38
C ILE A 40 9.54 -1.56 10.09
N SER A 41 10.08 -1.03 11.21
CA SER A 41 10.95 -1.81 12.09
C SER A 41 10.23 -3.05 12.63
N ILE A 42 10.96 -4.16 12.75
CA ILE A 42 10.44 -5.37 13.40
C ILE A 42 9.99 -5.07 14.83
N ASP A 43 10.70 -4.20 15.52
CA ASP A 43 10.42 -3.83 16.92
C ASP A 43 9.02 -3.20 17.06
N ASP A 44 8.55 -2.51 16.01
CA ASP A 44 7.26 -1.82 15.99
C ASP A 44 6.12 -2.72 15.50
N TYR A 45 6.40 -3.93 15.01
CA TYR A 45 5.39 -4.80 14.40
C TYR A 45 4.22 -5.11 15.34
N ILE A 46 4.50 -5.37 16.62
CA ILE A 46 3.46 -5.65 17.62
C ILE A 46 2.55 -4.44 17.83
N GLN A 47 3.10 -3.23 17.76
CA GLN A 47 2.29 -2.01 17.88
C GLN A 47 1.36 -1.85 16.68
N VAL A 48 1.81 -2.12 15.46
CA VAL A 48 0.96 -2.14 14.26
C VAL A 48 -0.20 -3.12 14.41
N LEU A 49 0.07 -4.34 14.89
CA LEU A 49 -0.98 -5.34 15.14
C LEU A 49 -2.03 -4.82 16.13
N LYS A 50 -1.62 -4.15 17.20
CA LYS A 50 -2.53 -3.57 18.20
C LYS A 50 -3.37 -2.44 17.60
N ILE A 51 -2.76 -1.53 16.85
CA ILE A 51 -3.46 -0.38 16.22
C ILE A 51 -4.51 -0.89 15.23
N LEU A 52 -4.20 -1.87 14.39
CA LEU A 52 -5.08 -2.35 13.33
C LEU A 52 -6.05 -3.46 13.77
N LYS A 53 -5.99 -3.91 15.04
CA LYS A 53 -6.76 -5.06 15.56
C LYS A 53 -8.27 -4.97 15.30
N ASN A 54 -8.85 -3.79 15.47
CA ASN A 54 -10.29 -3.56 15.35
C ASN A 54 -10.69 -2.93 14.01
N SER A 55 -9.83 -3.05 12.99
CA SER A 55 -10.08 -2.56 11.64
C SER A 55 -10.49 -3.69 10.69
N ARG A 56 -10.98 -3.31 9.50
CA ARG A 56 -11.17 -4.23 8.37
C ARG A 56 -9.90 -4.41 7.52
N ILE A 57 -8.74 -3.92 8.03
CA ILE A 57 -7.46 -4.03 7.33
C ILE A 57 -6.78 -5.31 7.76
N MET A 58 -6.55 -6.18 6.80
CA MET A 58 -5.78 -7.42 6.97
C MET A 58 -4.30 -7.12 6.86
N ILE A 59 -3.48 -7.85 7.61
CA ILE A 59 -2.02 -7.73 7.62
C ILE A 59 -1.43 -9.04 7.09
N TYR A 60 -0.62 -8.95 6.03
CA TYR A 60 0.07 -10.10 5.47
C TYR A 60 1.58 -9.84 5.39
N PRO A 61 2.41 -10.50 6.21
CA PRO A 61 3.86 -10.35 6.18
C PRO A 61 4.45 -10.93 4.89
N LEU A 62 5.21 -10.11 4.17
CA LEU A 62 5.88 -10.52 2.92
C LEU A 62 7.29 -11.05 3.18
N GLY A 63 8.06 -10.36 4.01
CA GLY A 63 9.42 -10.75 4.30
C GLY A 63 10.14 -9.74 5.20
N VAL A 64 11.34 -10.12 5.60
CA VAL A 64 12.21 -9.34 6.50
C VAL A 64 13.55 -9.12 5.82
N LYS A 65 14.11 -7.90 5.95
CA LYS A 65 15.45 -7.54 5.50
C LYS A 65 16.11 -6.65 6.56
N GLY A 66 17.17 -7.17 7.19
CA GLY A 66 17.76 -6.50 8.37
C GLY A 66 16.72 -6.34 9.48
N ASN A 67 16.57 -5.13 10.00
CA ASN A 67 15.56 -4.81 11.03
C ASN A 67 14.23 -4.30 10.44
N THR A 68 13.98 -4.48 9.15
CA THR A 68 12.76 -4.02 8.48
C THR A 68 11.88 -5.19 8.05
N ILE A 69 10.60 -5.14 8.43
CA ILE A 69 9.57 -6.05 7.94
C ILE A 69 8.71 -5.34 6.89
N ALA A 70 8.45 -6.03 5.78
CA ALA A 70 7.52 -5.59 4.75
C ALA A 70 6.17 -6.28 4.94
N LEU A 71 5.12 -5.49 5.04
CA LEU A 71 3.74 -5.92 5.25
C LEU A 71 2.88 -5.48 4.06
N LEU A 72 2.05 -6.35 3.54
CA LEU A 72 0.91 -5.96 2.73
C LEU A 72 -0.28 -5.73 3.66
N LEU A 73 -0.73 -4.48 3.75
CA LEU A 73 -1.95 -4.10 4.44
C LEU A 73 -3.06 -4.03 3.39
N TYR A 74 -4.21 -4.69 3.60
CA TYR A 74 -5.25 -4.73 2.58
C TYR A 74 -6.66 -4.91 3.15
N ARG A 75 -7.67 -4.43 2.40
CA ARG A 75 -9.09 -4.66 2.63
C ARG A 75 -9.51 -5.89 1.82
N LYS A 76 -9.79 -7.02 2.52
CA LYS A 76 -9.97 -8.33 1.89
C LYS A 76 -10.98 -8.29 0.75
N ARG A 77 -12.23 -7.87 1.01
CA ARG A 77 -13.30 -7.86 -0.02
C ARG A 77 -12.95 -6.98 -1.22
N SER A 78 -12.34 -5.82 -0.97
CA SER A 78 -11.97 -4.89 -2.05
C SER A 78 -10.84 -5.45 -2.92
N LEU A 79 -9.84 -6.08 -2.30
CA LEU A 79 -8.73 -6.69 -3.02
C LEU A 79 -9.19 -7.94 -3.79
N GLU A 80 -10.05 -8.78 -3.19
CA GLU A 80 -10.65 -9.92 -3.87
C GLU A 80 -11.42 -9.48 -5.12
N GLY A 81 -12.32 -8.49 -4.98
CA GLY A 81 -13.10 -7.97 -6.12
C GLY A 81 -12.24 -7.33 -7.22
N TYR A 82 -11.11 -6.72 -6.85
CA TYR A 82 -10.17 -6.18 -7.83
C TYR A 82 -9.41 -7.30 -8.56
N LEU A 83 -8.87 -8.27 -7.84
CA LEU A 83 -8.13 -9.39 -8.41
C LEU A 83 -9.02 -10.32 -9.24
N ASP A 84 -10.35 -10.31 -9.00
CA ASP A 84 -11.33 -11.10 -9.74
C ASP A 84 -11.70 -10.50 -11.12
N GLN A 85 -11.28 -9.27 -11.42
CA GLN A 85 -11.47 -8.68 -12.73
C GLN A 85 -10.73 -9.48 -13.82
N GLU A 86 -11.41 -9.78 -14.94
CA GLU A 86 -10.85 -10.61 -16.01
C GLU A 86 -9.50 -10.10 -16.54
N LYS A 87 -9.40 -8.79 -16.78
CA LYS A 87 -8.13 -8.18 -17.23
C LYS A 87 -6.99 -8.41 -16.22
N VAL A 88 -7.26 -8.32 -14.92
CA VAL A 88 -6.26 -8.54 -13.86
C VAL A 88 -5.84 -9.99 -13.81
N LYS A 89 -6.81 -10.92 -13.92
CA LYS A 89 -6.55 -12.37 -13.97
C LYS A 89 -5.69 -12.76 -15.17
N GLU A 90 -6.00 -12.21 -16.34
CA GLU A 90 -5.20 -12.45 -17.56
C GLU A 90 -3.76 -11.99 -17.38
N LEU A 91 -3.57 -10.77 -16.88
CA LEU A 91 -2.23 -10.24 -16.64
C LEU A 91 -1.48 -11.02 -15.56
N LEU A 92 -2.14 -11.43 -14.47
CA LEU A 92 -1.51 -12.26 -13.44
C LEU A 92 -1.07 -13.64 -13.95
N LYS A 93 -1.80 -14.24 -14.90
CA LYS A 93 -1.39 -15.52 -15.54
C LYS A 93 -0.03 -15.40 -16.23
N GLU A 94 0.29 -14.23 -16.84
CA GLU A 94 1.60 -13.99 -17.48
C GLU A 94 2.76 -14.03 -16.46
N PHE A 95 2.47 -13.76 -15.18
CA PHE A 95 3.42 -13.87 -14.07
C PHE A 95 3.39 -15.23 -13.36
N GLY A 96 2.74 -16.24 -13.97
CA GLY A 96 2.69 -17.60 -13.43
C GLY A 96 1.68 -17.81 -12.31
N TYR A 97 0.73 -16.89 -12.11
CA TYR A 97 -0.37 -17.07 -11.18
C TYR A 97 -1.47 -17.91 -11.81
N SER A 98 -1.48 -19.21 -11.51
CA SER A 98 -2.51 -20.14 -11.97
C SER A 98 -3.77 -20.15 -11.09
N CYS A 99 -3.75 -19.41 -9.99
CA CYS A 99 -4.71 -19.51 -8.90
C CYS A 99 -5.74 -18.38 -8.95
N THR A 100 -6.95 -18.67 -8.48
CA THR A 100 -8.07 -17.75 -8.43
C THR A 100 -8.32 -17.19 -7.02
N SER A 101 -7.83 -17.86 -5.97
CA SER A 101 -8.04 -17.40 -4.59
C SER A 101 -6.99 -16.38 -4.16
N ILE A 102 -7.43 -15.35 -3.44
CA ILE A 102 -6.53 -14.36 -2.85
C ILE A 102 -5.42 -15.00 -1.99
N LYS A 103 -5.76 -16.08 -1.27
CA LYS A 103 -4.80 -16.80 -0.41
C LYS A 103 -3.62 -17.35 -1.21
N GLU A 104 -3.90 -18.00 -2.33
CA GLU A 104 -2.87 -18.57 -3.20
C GLU A 104 -2.05 -17.48 -3.90
N ILE A 105 -2.72 -16.41 -4.37
CA ILE A 105 -2.03 -15.24 -4.94
C ILE A 105 -1.05 -14.65 -3.93
N LEU A 106 -1.46 -14.43 -2.69
CA LEU A 106 -0.61 -13.90 -1.64
C LEU A 106 0.57 -14.82 -1.29
N VAL A 107 0.35 -16.14 -1.27
CA VAL A 107 1.42 -17.13 -1.03
C VAL A 107 2.45 -17.10 -2.16
N THR A 108 1.99 -17.11 -3.41
CA THR A 108 2.87 -17.03 -4.60
C THR A 108 3.66 -15.73 -4.62
N PHE A 109 2.98 -14.59 -4.40
CA PHE A 109 3.66 -13.29 -4.35
C PHE A 109 4.70 -13.22 -3.22
N ARG A 110 4.36 -13.72 -2.03
CA ARG A 110 5.31 -13.77 -0.91
C ARG A 110 6.57 -14.54 -1.28
N LYS A 111 6.45 -15.65 -2.02
CA LYS A 111 7.60 -16.40 -2.51
C LYS A 111 8.48 -15.55 -3.43
N HIS A 112 7.89 -14.90 -4.44
CA HIS A 112 8.62 -14.00 -5.36
C HIS A 112 9.29 -12.85 -4.60
N TYR A 113 8.59 -12.26 -3.63
CA TYR A 113 9.12 -11.18 -2.82
C TYR A 113 10.32 -11.64 -1.95
N GLN A 114 10.26 -12.85 -1.39
CA GLN A 114 11.36 -13.43 -0.62
C GLN A 114 12.57 -13.75 -1.51
N GLU A 115 12.35 -14.26 -2.72
CA GLU A 115 13.41 -14.49 -3.72
C GLU A 115 14.11 -13.17 -4.10
N TYR A 116 13.33 -12.09 -4.27
CA TYR A 116 13.88 -10.73 -4.44
C TYR A 116 14.73 -10.28 -3.25
N LEU A 117 14.25 -10.46 -2.01
CA LEU A 117 15.02 -10.10 -0.81
C LEU A 117 16.34 -10.86 -0.73
N GLN A 118 16.40 -12.09 -1.22
CA GLN A 118 17.60 -12.92 -1.34
C GLN A 118 18.47 -12.57 -2.57
N LYS A 119 18.10 -11.56 -3.34
CA LYS A 119 18.77 -11.13 -4.58
C LYS A 119 18.81 -12.21 -5.68
N LYS A 120 17.86 -13.15 -5.67
CA LYS A 120 17.75 -14.22 -6.69
C LYS A 120 17.00 -13.79 -7.94
N CYS A 121 16.16 -12.78 -7.81
CA CYS A 121 15.38 -12.22 -8.92
C CYS A 121 15.22 -10.70 -8.78
N PRO A 122 14.85 -9.96 -9.84
CA PRO A 122 14.49 -8.56 -9.77
C PRO A 122 13.22 -8.35 -8.90
N PHE A 123 12.93 -7.08 -8.58
CA PHE A 123 11.73 -6.72 -7.83
C PHE A 123 10.46 -7.18 -8.57
N PRO A 124 9.52 -7.86 -7.88
CA PRO A 124 8.31 -8.39 -8.51
C PRO A 124 7.33 -7.25 -8.83
N HIS A 125 7.29 -6.82 -10.10
CA HIS A 125 6.47 -5.67 -10.55
C HIS A 125 4.98 -5.94 -10.51
N GLU A 126 4.55 -7.20 -10.48
CA GLU A 126 3.17 -7.63 -10.27
C GLU A 126 2.59 -7.21 -8.92
N ILE A 127 3.42 -6.71 -8.00
CA ILE A 127 2.95 -6.05 -6.77
C ILE A 127 1.94 -4.93 -7.08
N GLY A 128 2.04 -4.29 -8.23
CA GLY A 128 1.10 -3.25 -8.65
C GLY A 128 -0.35 -3.73 -8.62
N PHE A 129 -0.62 -4.99 -9.00
CA PHE A 129 -1.95 -5.58 -8.89
C PHE A 129 -2.35 -5.78 -7.42
N LEU A 130 -1.44 -6.26 -6.58
CA LEU A 130 -1.70 -6.41 -5.16
C LEU A 130 -1.90 -5.08 -4.44
N LEU A 131 -1.33 -3.99 -4.96
CA LEU A 131 -1.52 -2.63 -4.48
C LEU A 131 -2.78 -1.96 -5.06
N GLY A 132 -3.53 -2.67 -5.92
CA GLY A 132 -4.74 -2.16 -6.55
C GLY A 132 -4.50 -1.01 -7.52
N TYR A 133 -3.33 -0.97 -8.15
CA TYR A 133 -3.07 0.01 -9.20
C TYR A 133 -3.88 -0.33 -10.44
N PRO A 134 -4.31 0.68 -11.21
CA PRO A 134 -5.04 0.42 -12.45
C PRO A 134 -4.28 -0.55 -13.36
N PRO A 135 -4.95 -1.58 -13.92
CA PRO A 135 -4.28 -2.58 -14.75
C PRO A 135 -3.50 -1.97 -15.93
N GLU A 136 -4.03 -0.90 -16.53
CA GLU A 136 -3.38 -0.16 -17.63
C GLU A 136 -2.06 0.48 -17.19
N ASP A 137 -1.96 0.95 -15.95
CA ASP A 137 -0.74 1.56 -15.43
C ASP A 137 0.31 0.49 -15.07
N VAL A 138 -0.11 -0.66 -14.53
CA VAL A 138 0.79 -1.80 -14.25
C VAL A 138 1.33 -2.37 -15.56
N GLU A 139 0.47 -2.63 -16.54
CA GLU A 139 0.84 -3.09 -17.88
C GLU A 139 1.77 -2.08 -18.59
N GLY A 140 1.42 -0.79 -18.52
CA GLY A 140 2.23 0.30 -19.05
C GLY A 140 3.62 0.36 -18.44
N PHE A 141 3.73 0.16 -17.12
CA PHE A 141 5.01 0.10 -16.41
C PHE A 141 5.88 -1.07 -16.93
N ILE A 142 5.31 -2.25 -17.01
CA ILE A 142 6.01 -3.47 -17.45
C ILE A 142 6.47 -3.34 -18.91
N ARG A 143 5.55 -2.97 -19.80
CA ARG A 143 5.82 -2.81 -21.24
C ARG A 143 6.91 -1.78 -21.54
N ASN A 144 6.98 -0.70 -20.76
CA ASN A 144 7.93 0.39 -20.93
C ASN A 144 9.14 0.32 -19.99
N ASN A 145 9.34 -0.77 -19.26
CA ASN A 145 10.40 -0.89 -18.25
C ASN A 145 10.44 0.31 -17.29
N GLY A 146 9.26 0.77 -16.86
CA GLY A 146 9.12 1.92 -15.99
C GLY A 146 9.47 3.27 -16.61
N GLN A 147 9.63 3.35 -17.95
CA GLN A 147 9.89 4.59 -18.70
C GLN A 147 8.61 5.07 -19.40
N LYS A 148 8.65 6.23 -20.07
CA LYS A 148 7.56 6.80 -20.88
C LYS A 148 6.24 7.02 -20.12
N PHE A 149 6.30 7.23 -18.82
CA PHE A 149 5.13 7.55 -18.00
C PHE A 149 4.68 9.01 -18.21
N LEU A 150 3.41 9.29 -17.98
CA LEU A 150 2.81 10.63 -18.08
C LEU A 150 3.11 11.47 -16.82
N CYS A 151 3.10 10.85 -15.65
CA CYS A 151 3.53 11.46 -14.39
C CYS A 151 3.88 10.39 -13.33
N VAL A 152 4.53 10.84 -12.26
CA VAL A 152 4.80 10.04 -11.06
C VAL A 152 4.01 10.63 -9.88
N GLY A 153 3.27 9.77 -9.19
CA GLY A 153 2.62 10.07 -7.93
C GLY A 153 2.75 8.88 -7.01
N GLU A 154 1.65 8.30 -6.53
CA GLU A 154 1.66 7.04 -5.78
C GLU A 154 2.18 5.86 -6.64
N TRP A 155 2.06 5.98 -7.95
CA TRP A 155 2.65 5.10 -8.95
C TRP A 155 2.96 5.87 -10.24
N LYS A 156 3.63 5.23 -11.21
CA LYS A 156 3.85 5.79 -12.55
C LYS A 156 2.61 5.62 -13.39
N VAL A 157 2.03 6.74 -13.83
CA VAL A 157 0.78 6.80 -14.59
C VAL A 157 1.08 6.71 -16.08
N TYR A 158 0.34 5.86 -16.81
CA TYR A 158 0.44 5.67 -18.25
C TYR A 158 -0.84 6.07 -18.97
N GLU A 159 -1.99 6.05 -18.30
CA GLU A 159 -3.28 6.44 -18.87
C GLU A 159 -4.11 7.30 -17.92
N ASN A 160 -5.07 8.04 -18.46
CA ASN A 160 -6.05 8.83 -17.68
C ASN A 160 -5.43 9.81 -16.66
N LEU A 161 -4.39 10.54 -17.10
CA LEU A 161 -3.58 11.44 -16.25
C LEU A 161 -4.42 12.32 -15.32
N LYS A 162 -5.45 13.01 -15.88
CA LYS A 162 -6.28 13.95 -15.08
C LYS A 162 -7.01 13.26 -13.92
N ALA A 163 -7.53 12.05 -14.16
CA ALA A 163 -8.26 11.29 -13.14
C ALA A 163 -7.30 10.83 -12.04
N LYS A 164 -6.10 10.36 -12.40
CA LYS A 164 -5.08 9.91 -11.44
C LYS A 164 -4.54 11.08 -10.61
N GLN A 165 -4.29 12.24 -11.23
CA GLN A 165 -3.86 13.43 -10.48
C GLN A 165 -4.90 13.86 -9.44
N LYS A 166 -6.21 13.87 -9.79
CA LYS A 166 -7.28 14.14 -8.82
C LYS A 166 -7.31 13.12 -7.68
N LEU A 167 -7.04 11.85 -7.99
CA LEU A 167 -6.97 10.79 -6.99
C LEU A 167 -5.77 10.98 -6.05
N PHE A 168 -4.59 11.32 -6.57
CA PHE A 168 -3.40 11.60 -5.77
C PHE A 168 -3.61 12.81 -4.85
N GLN A 169 -4.26 13.88 -5.33
CA GLN A 169 -4.65 15.02 -4.49
C GLN A 169 -5.54 14.60 -3.31
N LYS A 170 -6.51 13.68 -3.55
CA LYS A 170 -7.34 13.13 -2.45
C LYS A 170 -6.50 12.34 -1.46
N TYR A 171 -5.52 11.58 -1.93
CA TYR A 171 -4.61 10.83 -1.06
C TYR A 171 -3.76 11.76 -0.20
N ASP A 172 -3.20 12.82 -0.80
CA ASP A 172 -2.41 13.82 -0.08
C ASP A 172 -3.24 14.54 0.98
N TYR A 173 -4.44 15.00 0.62
CA TYR A 173 -5.38 15.62 1.56
C TYR A 173 -5.72 14.69 2.74
N THR A 174 -5.98 13.41 2.45
CA THR A 174 -6.28 12.42 3.48
C THR A 174 -5.09 12.21 4.41
N ARG A 175 -3.88 12.18 3.86
CA ARG A 175 -2.63 12.05 4.63
C ARG A 175 -2.44 13.23 5.57
N GLU A 176 -2.62 14.45 5.08
CA GLU A 176 -2.53 15.66 5.88
C GLU A 176 -3.57 15.68 7.01
N ASN A 177 -4.81 15.32 6.72
CA ASN A 177 -5.86 15.24 7.74
C ASN A 177 -5.54 14.22 8.84
N LEU A 178 -5.04 13.04 8.50
CA LEU A 178 -4.69 12.05 9.52
C LEU A 178 -3.55 12.55 10.42
N ILE A 179 -2.55 13.21 9.85
CA ILE A 179 -1.44 13.78 10.62
C ILE A 179 -1.94 14.89 11.56
N GLN A 180 -2.86 15.74 11.10
CA GLN A 180 -3.47 16.77 11.95
C GLN A 180 -4.30 16.15 13.08
N LEU A 181 -5.07 15.08 12.84
CA LEU A 181 -5.81 14.39 13.90
C LEU A 181 -4.86 13.84 14.96
N LEU A 182 -3.73 13.25 14.55
CA LEU A 182 -2.71 12.77 15.48
C LEU A 182 -2.09 13.92 16.31
N SER A 183 -1.82 15.07 15.69
CA SER A 183 -1.30 16.25 16.42
C SER A 183 -2.29 16.83 17.43
N CYS A 184 -3.58 16.64 17.20
CA CYS A 184 -4.65 16.97 18.17
C CYS A 184 -4.80 15.93 19.28
N GLY A 185 -3.92 14.91 19.35
CA GLY A 185 -3.94 13.87 20.39
C GLY A 185 -4.91 12.73 20.14
N ILE A 186 -5.55 12.67 18.96
CA ILE A 186 -6.40 11.53 18.57
C ILE A 186 -5.49 10.37 18.13
N ARG A 187 -5.61 9.22 18.80
CA ARG A 187 -4.74 8.08 18.52
C ARG A 187 -5.15 7.35 17.24
N MET A 188 -4.18 6.72 16.57
CA MET A 188 -4.41 6.02 15.32
C MET A 188 -5.42 4.86 15.45
N ASP A 189 -5.46 4.14 16.56
CA ASP A 189 -6.43 3.06 16.79
C ASP A 189 -7.89 3.59 16.85
N GLN A 190 -8.11 4.79 17.35
CA GLN A 190 -9.41 5.47 17.33
C GLN A 190 -9.80 5.88 15.90
N ILE A 191 -8.84 6.48 15.15
CA ILE A 191 -9.05 6.88 13.76
C ILE A 191 -9.43 5.67 12.91
N VAL A 192 -8.66 4.59 13.03
CA VAL A 192 -8.88 3.34 12.28
C VAL A 192 -10.23 2.70 12.64
N SER A 193 -10.65 2.75 13.90
CA SER A 193 -11.96 2.23 14.34
C SER A 193 -13.12 2.97 13.69
N ILE A 194 -13.01 4.29 13.53
CA ILE A 194 -14.06 5.13 12.94
C ILE A 194 -14.07 5.01 11.41
N MET A 195 -12.91 5.11 10.77
CA MET A 195 -12.78 5.07 9.30
C MET A 195 -12.75 3.65 8.72
N GLY A 196 -12.45 2.66 9.54
CA GLY A 196 -12.35 1.25 9.16
C GLY A 196 -13.67 0.48 9.25
N ALA A 197 -14.72 1.10 9.75
CA ALA A 197 -16.05 0.50 9.94
C ALA A 197 -16.75 0.15 8.61
#